data_c2ebf24913523f371939908a7a89c1b4
#
_entry.id   c2ebf24913523f371939908a7a89c1b4
#
_cell.length_a   1.000
_cell.length_b   1.000
_cell.length_c   1.000
_cell.angle_alpha   90.00
_cell.angle_beta   90.00
_cell.angle_gamma   90.00
#
_symmetry.space_group_name_H-M   'P 1'
#
loop_
_entity.id
_entity.type
_entity.pdbx_description
1 polymer ?
#
loop_
_entity_poly.entity_id
_entity_poly.type
_entity_poly.pdbx_seq_one_letter_code
_entity_poly.pdbx_strand_id
1 'polypeptide(L)'
;MEILKFKLSGKSAFFKKPEVNTYCYFTYGNIHRVALLGILGAILGYKGYSQMQDILSNKKKKGKLEPSYPEFYEKLKDLKIAILPLNPKGVITKKIQIFNNSVGYASKEQGGNLIVKEQWLENPKWEICILLDCEEAIKIKEAIQNYKCEFYPYLGTNDHFADIEYLGVEEAQTVIQDDYRIDSFMAKDNIEFIEKNSRQLRKILSEDEIESYSRFKYEEALPKSIDAEVNNYKLERFCIYKWFC
;
A
#
# COMPACT_ATOMS: atom_id res chain seq x y z
N MET A 1 6.92 4.30 -23.36
CA MET A 1 6.23 3.23 -22.59
C MET A 1 4.97 3.83 -21.99
N GLU A 2 3.84 3.13 -22.04
CA GLU A 2 2.58 3.65 -21.50
C GLU A 2 2.44 3.36 -20.00
N ILE A 3 1.86 4.28 -19.26
CA ILE A 3 1.59 4.18 -17.83
C ILE A 3 0.14 4.52 -17.57
N LEU A 4 -0.57 3.63 -16.89
CA LEU A 4 -1.87 3.91 -16.31
C LEU A 4 -1.71 4.80 -15.09
N LYS A 5 -2.52 5.85 -14.99
CA LYS A 5 -2.63 6.72 -13.81
C LYS A 5 -4.05 6.72 -13.28
N PHE A 6 -4.17 6.55 -11.99
CA PHE A 6 -5.44 6.70 -11.29
C PHE A 6 -5.21 7.21 -9.87
N LYS A 7 -6.20 7.91 -9.34
CA LYS A 7 -6.21 8.34 -7.96
C LYS A 7 -6.93 7.31 -7.12
N LEU A 8 -6.30 6.90 -6.03
CA LEU A 8 -6.88 6.07 -4.98
C LEU A 8 -7.07 6.94 -3.74
N SER A 9 -8.29 6.97 -3.20
CA SER A 9 -8.61 7.81 -2.04
C SER A 9 -9.73 7.19 -1.21
N GLY A 10 -10.04 7.78 -0.07
CA GLY A 10 -11.18 7.41 0.77
C GLY A 10 -11.35 8.37 1.94
N LYS A 11 -12.46 8.26 2.65
CA LYS A 11 -12.70 9.05 3.88
C LYS A 11 -11.77 8.63 5.01
N SER A 12 -11.45 7.34 5.07
CA SER A 12 -10.54 6.76 6.06
C SER A 12 -9.87 5.52 5.51
N ALA A 13 -8.78 5.08 6.16
CA ALA A 13 -8.13 3.81 5.88
C ALA A 13 -7.56 3.20 7.16
N PHE A 14 -7.47 1.87 7.19
CA PHE A 14 -6.87 1.14 8.29
C PHE A 14 -6.01 -0.01 7.79
N PHE A 15 -4.72 0.24 7.64
CA PHE A 15 -3.72 -0.77 7.29
C PHE A 15 -3.06 -1.26 8.58
N LYS A 16 -3.71 -2.22 9.22
CA LYS A 16 -3.32 -2.71 10.54
C LYS A 16 -1.87 -3.19 10.57
N LYS A 17 -1.10 -2.69 11.54
CA LYS A 17 0.24 -3.21 11.84
C LYS A 17 0.15 -4.58 12.51
N PRO A 18 1.09 -5.50 12.21
CA PRO A 18 1.06 -6.86 12.74
C PRO A 18 1.43 -6.95 14.22
N GLU A 19 2.03 -5.91 14.80
CA GLU A 19 2.37 -5.91 16.21
C GLU A 19 1.12 -6.08 17.07
N VAL A 20 1.20 -7.00 18.01
CA VAL A 20 0.14 -7.22 19.01
C VAL A 20 0.06 -5.98 19.89
N ASN A 21 -1.09 -5.34 19.90
CA ASN A 21 -1.33 -4.19 20.76
C ASN A 21 -2.53 -4.43 21.67
N THR A 22 -2.29 -4.36 22.97
CA THR A 22 -3.31 -4.61 23.98
C THR A 22 -4.31 -3.46 24.11
N TYR A 23 -3.89 -2.23 23.75
CA TYR A 23 -4.69 -1.04 24.02
C TYR A 23 -5.25 -0.36 22.76
N CYS A 24 -4.54 -0.44 21.64
CA CYS A 24 -4.91 0.22 20.40
C CYS A 24 -4.27 -0.48 19.21
N TYR A 25 -5.03 -0.73 18.17
CA TYR A 25 -4.50 -1.23 16.91
C TYR A 25 -3.97 -0.05 16.08
N PHE A 26 -2.68 -0.09 15.73
CA PHE A 26 -2.05 0.94 14.92
C PHE A 26 -2.14 0.64 13.43
N THR A 27 -2.26 1.71 12.64
CA THR A 27 -2.19 1.67 11.17
C THR A 27 -0.80 2.04 10.66
N TYR A 28 -0.44 1.53 9.48
CA TYR A 28 0.64 2.15 8.70
C TYR A 28 0.25 3.58 8.31
N GLY A 29 1.22 4.44 8.08
CA GLY A 29 0.99 5.84 7.73
C GLY A 29 0.56 6.06 6.29
N ASN A 30 0.78 5.06 5.44
CA ASN A 30 0.42 5.08 4.03
C ASN A 30 0.03 3.67 3.57
N ILE A 31 -0.53 3.57 2.35
CA ILE A 31 -0.77 2.29 1.73
C ILE A 31 0.57 1.63 1.38
N HIS A 32 0.72 0.37 1.77
CA HIS A 32 1.88 -0.43 1.37
C HIS A 32 1.56 -1.27 0.11
N ARG A 33 2.61 -1.68 -0.60
CA ARG A 33 2.47 -2.39 -1.88
C ARG A 33 1.53 -3.59 -1.81
N VAL A 34 1.65 -4.43 -0.76
CA VAL A 34 0.79 -5.66 -0.64
C VAL A 34 -0.68 -5.31 -0.53
N ALA A 35 -1.03 -4.27 0.25
CA ALA A 35 -2.42 -3.81 0.35
C ALA A 35 -2.92 -3.29 -1.00
N LEU A 36 -2.08 -2.56 -1.74
CA LEU A 36 -2.43 -2.10 -3.08
C LEU A 36 -2.62 -3.28 -4.05
N LEU A 37 -1.74 -4.28 -4.04
CA LEU A 37 -1.92 -5.49 -4.85
C LEU A 37 -3.20 -6.24 -4.47
N GLY A 38 -3.56 -6.26 -3.17
CA GLY A 38 -4.83 -6.82 -2.70
C GLY A 38 -6.05 -6.08 -3.25
N ILE A 39 -6.01 -4.75 -3.31
CA ILE A 39 -7.06 -3.91 -3.92
C ILE A 39 -7.18 -4.21 -5.42
N LEU A 40 -6.07 -4.23 -6.15
CA LEU A 40 -6.05 -4.55 -7.57
C LEU A 40 -6.53 -5.99 -7.84
N GLY A 41 -6.14 -6.92 -6.97
CA GLY A 41 -6.63 -8.30 -7.01
C GLY A 41 -8.15 -8.41 -6.78
N ALA A 42 -8.70 -7.62 -5.86
CA ALA A 42 -10.14 -7.56 -5.63
C ALA A 42 -10.90 -7.01 -6.85
N ILE A 43 -10.35 -5.98 -7.51
CA ILE A 43 -10.91 -5.42 -8.75
C ILE A 43 -11.00 -6.50 -9.84
N LEU A 44 -9.94 -7.32 -9.98
CA LEU A 44 -9.85 -8.38 -10.99
C LEU A 44 -10.50 -9.73 -10.54
N GLY A 45 -10.99 -9.83 -9.31
CA GLY A 45 -11.62 -11.04 -8.77
C GLY A 45 -10.64 -12.14 -8.37
N TYR A 46 -9.35 -11.82 -8.13
CA TYR A 46 -8.35 -12.81 -7.72
C TYR A 46 -8.52 -13.22 -6.26
N LYS A 47 -8.26 -14.48 -5.99
CA LYS A 47 -8.43 -15.11 -4.67
C LYS A 47 -7.40 -14.62 -3.66
N GLY A 48 -7.86 -14.42 -2.43
CA GLY A 48 -7.06 -13.94 -1.31
C GLY A 48 -6.59 -15.05 -0.37
N TYR A 49 -6.25 -14.67 0.86
CA TYR A 49 -5.69 -15.55 1.90
C TYR A 49 -6.66 -16.63 2.38
N SER A 50 -7.97 -16.38 2.43
CA SER A 50 -8.96 -17.37 2.89
C SER A 50 -8.95 -18.60 1.99
N GLN A 51 -8.98 -18.38 0.68
CA GLN A 51 -8.96 -19.47 -0.30
C GLN A 51 -7.59 -20.19 -0.31
N MET A 52 -6.50 -19.48 -0.01
CA MET A 52 -5.20 -20.09 0.17
C MET A 52 -5.17 -21.07 1.36
N GLN A 53 -5.78 -20.70 2.49
CA GLN A 53 -5.86 -21.60 3.66
C GLN A 53 -6.61 -22.88 3.33
N ASP A 54 -7.70 -22.81 2.58
CA ASP A 54 -8.45 -23.99 2.12
C ASP A 54 -7.59 -24.90 1.24
N ILE A 55 -6.83 -24.33 0.31
CA ILE A 55 -5.91 -25.05 -0.56
C ILE A 55 -4.81 -25.74 0.28
N LEU A 56 -4.21 -25.03 1.23
CA LEU A 56 -3.15 -25.57 2.09
C LEU A 56 -3.68 -26.68 3.00
N SER A 57 -4.89 -26.55 3.56
CA SER A 57 -5.53 -27.57 4.38
C SER A 57 -5.77 -28.85 3.58
N ASN A 58 -6.19 -28.72 2.34
CA ASN A 58 -6.40 -29.86 1.44
C ASN A 58 -5.07 -30.49 0.97
N LYS A 59 -4.02 -29.68 0.72
CA LYS A 59 -2.66 -30.14 0.36
C LYS A 59 -1.97 -30.86 1.53
N LYS A 60 -2.12 -30.38 2.78
CA LYS A 60 -1.61 -31.06 3.97
C LYS A 60 -2.13 -32.50 4.10
N LYS A 61 -3.40 -32.72 3.79
CA LYS A 61 -4.00 -34.05 3.74
C LYS A 61 -3.39 -34.98 2.68
N LYS A 62 -2.76 -34.40 1.64
CA LYS A 62 -2.12 -35.13 0.52
C LYS A 62 -0.59 -35.18 0.61
N GLY A 63 0.02 -34.73 1.70
CA GLY A 63 1.47 -34.82 1.96
C GLY A 63 2.37 -33.94 1.09
N LYS A 64 1.84 -32.99 0.34
CA LYS A 64 2.62 -32.03 -0.45
C LYS A 64 2.50 -30.62 0.15
N LEU A 65 3.55 -30.17 0.83
CA LEU A 65 3.71 -28.78 1.25
C LEU A 65 4.64 -28.08 0.25
N GLU A 66 4.05 -27.35 -0.71
CA GLU A 66 4.76 -26.32 -1.47
C GLU A 66 4.34 -24.96 -0.91
N PRO A 67 5.28 -24.00 -0.69
CA PRO A 67 4.92 -22.65 -0.34
C PRO A 67 4.05 -22.08 -1.46
N SER A 68 2.84 -21.62 -1.13
CA SER A 68 1.88 -21.10 -2.08
C SER A 68 1.44 -19.74 -1.58
N TYR A 69 1.58 -18.73 -2.43
CA TYR A 69 1.08 -17.39 -2.16
C TYR A 69 -0.40 -17.27 -2.56
N PRO A 70 -1.15 -16.28 -2.05
CA PRO A 70 -2.47 -15.97 -2.57
C PRO A 70 -2.43 -15.64 -4.05
N GLU A 71 -3.50 -15.98 -4.78
CA GLU A 71 -3.55 -15.80 -6.24
C GLU A 71 -3.27 -14.36 -6.67
N PHE A 72 -3.87 -13.38 -5.97
CA PHE A 72 -3.64 -11.97 -6.29
C PHE A 72 -2.16 -11.60 -6.23
N TYR A 73 -1.44 -12.16 -5.24
CA TYR A 73 -0.03 -11.89 -5.08
C TYR A 73 0.80 -12.53 -6.18
N GLU A 74 0.58 -13.82 -6.44
CA GLU A 74 1.31 -14.53 -7.49
C GLU A 74 1.17 -13.86 -8.85
N LYS A 75 -0.01 -13.35 -9.18
CA LYS A 75 -0.26 -12.71 -10.47
C LYS A 75 0.22 -11.27 -10.56
N LEU A 76 0.22 -10.53 -9.45
CA LEU A 76 0.45 -9.09 -9.46
C LEU A 76 1.80 -8.65 -8.85
N LYS A 77 2.56 -9.57 -8.25
CA LYS A 77 3.83 -9.24 -7.56
C LYS A 77 4.86 -8.54 -8.46
N ASP A 78 4.86 -8.85 -9.75
CA ASP A 78 5.85 -8.32 -10.71
C ASP A 78 5.41 -7.02 -11.38
N LEU A 79 4.20 -6.51 -11.06
CA LEU A 79 3.74 -5.20 -11.56
C LEU A 79 4.72 -4.08 -11.18
N LYS A 80 5.04 -3.24 -12.13
CA LYS A 80 5.83 -2.03 -11.89
C LYS A 80 4.89 -0.88 -11.50
N ILE A 81 4.92 -0.54 -10.21
CA ILE A 81 3.99 0.40 -9.58
C ILE A 81 4.76 1.51 -8.89
N ALA A 82 4.31 2.75 -9.08
CA ALA A 82 4.69 3.89 -8.26
C ALA A 82 3.49 4.34 -7.42
N ILE A 83 3.72 4.71 -6.17
CA ILE A 83 2.72 5.20 -5.22
C ILE A 83 3.14 6.61 -4.80
N LEU A 84 2.37 7.62 -5.22
CA LEU A 84 2.64 9.02 -4.93
C LEU A 84 1.64 9.50 -3.88
N PRO A 85 2.06 9.88 -2.67
CA PRO A 85 1.16 10.44 -1.68
C PRO A 85 0.75 11.86 -2.09
N LEU A 86 -0.56 12.12 -2.16
CA LEU A 86 -1.11 13.43 -2.53
C LEU A 86 -1.44 14.32 -1.32
N ASN A 87 -1.36 13.78 -0.11
CA ASN A 87 -1.53 14.57 1.11
C ASN A 87 -0.32 15.50 1.33
N PRO A 88 -0.51 16.67 1.97
CA PRO A 88 0.57 17.62 2.19
C PRO A 88 1.79 16.96 2.85
N LYS A 89 2.96 17.19 2.29
CA LYS A 89 4.25 16.60 2.74
C LYS A 89 4.28 15.05 2.73
N GLY A 90 3.35 14.40 2.04
CA GLY A 90 3.22 12.94 2.01
C GLY A 90 2.72 12.32 3.33
N VAL A 91 2.28 13.16 4.27
CA VAL A 91 1.82 12.72 5.60
C VAL A 91 0.30 12.73 5.66
N ILE A 92 -0.28 11.63 6.14
CA ILE A 92 -1.72 11.50 6.33
C ILE A 92 -2.02 11.62 7.83
N THR A 93 -2.97 12.47 8.16
CA THR A 93 -3.44 12.64 9.55
C THR A 93 -4.01 11.34 10.09
N LYS A 94 -3.69 11.03 11.34
CA LYS A 94 -4.18 9.85 12.03
C LYS A 94 -5.12 10.26 13.16
N LYS A 95 -6.21 9.50 13.33
CA LYS A 95 -7.12 9.64 14.48
C LYS A 95 -7.30 8.32 15.22
N ILE A 96 -7.64 8.40 16.50
CA ILE A 96 -8.06 7.22 17.27
C ILE A 96 -9.58 7.12 17.19
N GLN A 97 -10.04 5.97 16.71
CA GLN A 97 -11.46 5.61 16.72
C GLN A 97 -11.71 4.59 17.83
N ILE A 98 -12.75 4.82 18.60
CA ILE A 98 -13.16 3.92 19.69
C ILE A 98 -14.58 3.47 19.41
N PHE A 99 -14.79 2.16 19.41
CA PHE A 99 -16.11 1.58 19.19
C PHE A 99 -16.30 0.29 19.98
N ASN A 100 -17.56 -0.06 20.21
CA ASN A 100 -17.93 -1.32 20.84
C ASN A 100 -18.16 -2.37 19.76
N ASN A 101 -17.40 -3.46 19.83
CA ASN A 101 -17.51 -4.61 18.92
C ASN A 101 -18.13 -5.83 19.62
N SER A 102 -19.01 -5.62 20.60
CA SER A 102 -19.67 -6.69 21.31
C SER A 102 -20.95 -7.12 20.61
N VAL A 103 -21.23 -8.42 20.55
CA VAL A 103 -22.53 -8.92 20.10
C VAL A 103 -23.60 -8.71 21.18
N GLY A 104 -24.86 -8.53 20.78
CA GLY A 104 -25.93 -8.10 21.69
C GLY A 104 -26.15 -8.98 22.92
N TYR A 105 -25.98 -10.29 22.81
CA TYR A 105 -26.09 -11.21 23.96
C TYR A 105 -24.90 -11.10 24.90
N ALA A 106 -23.67 -10.94 24.37
CA ALA A 106 -22.47 -10.78 25.19
C ALA A 106 -22.47 -9.46 25.98
N SER A 107 -23.05 -8.40 25.43
CA SER A 107 -23.10 -7.09 26.09
C SER A 107 -23.97 -7.07 27.36
N LYS A 108 -24.81 -8.09 27.57
CA LYS A 108 -25.64 -8.25 28.78
C LYS A 108 -24.92 -8.95 29.94
N GLU A 109 -23.76 -9.54 29.66
CA GLU A 109 -22.96 -10.24 30.67
C GLU A 109 -21.88 -9.33 31.24
N GLN A 110 -21.49 -9.56 32.49
CA GLN A 110 -20.42 -8.82 33.13
C GLN A 110 -19.09 -9.06 32.40
N GLY A 111 -18.46 -7.99 31.91
CA GLY A 111 -17.23 -8.07 31.13
C GLY A 111 -17.42 -8.46 29.66
N GLY A 112 -18.66 -8.61 29.17
CA GLY A 112 -18.97 -8.99 27.79
C GLY A 112 -18.79 -7.88 26.76
N ASN A 113 -18.44 -6.66 27.15
CA ASN A 113 -18.23 -5.55 26.23
C ASN A 113 -16.80 -5.54 25.70
N LEU A 114 -16.66 -5.64 24.39
CA LEU A 114 -15.37 -5.51 23.70
C LEU A 114 -15.21 -4.08 23.15
N ILE A 115 -14.47 -3.25 23.89
CA ILE A 115 -14.12 -1.91 23.42
C ILE A 115 -12.85 -2.01 22.55
N VAL A 116 -12.99 -1.68 21.29
CA VAL A 116 -11.88 -1.66 20.32
C VAL A 116 -11.42 -0.22 20.11
N LYS A 117 -10.10 -0.05 20.09
CA LYS A 117 -9.45 1.22 19.75
C LYS A 117 -8.57 0.99 18.51
N GLU A 118 -8.79 1.80 17.50
CA GLU A 118 -8.03 1.72 16.25
C GLU A 118 -7.53 3.09 15.85
N GLN A 119 -6.32 3.14 15.30
CA GLN A 119 -5.78 4.34 14.70
C GLN A 119 -6.08 4.30 13.20
N TRP A 120 -6.88 5.24 12.71
CA TRP A 120 -7.26 5.33 11.30
C TRP A 120 -6.55 6.50 10.62
N LEU A 121 -6.27 6.36 9.31
CA LEU A 121 -5.88 7.45 8.43
C LEU A 121 -7.11 8.27 8.05
N GLU A 122 -6.99 9.60 8.03
CA GLU A 122 -8.05 10.51 7.63
C GLU A 122 -7.80 11.08 6.23
N ASN A 123 -8.81 10.96 5.37
CA ASN A 123 -8.80 11.47 4.00
C ASN A 123 -7.51 11.13 3.23
N PRO A 124 -7.10 9.84 3.23
CA PRO A 124 -5.92 9.42 2.51
C PRO A 124 -6.11 9.58 1.01
N LYS A 125 -5.04 9.99 0.31
CA LYS A 125 -5.04 10.17 -1.14
C LYS A 125 -3.70 9.78 -1.72
N TRP A 126 -3.73 8.99 -2.79
CA TRP A 126 -2.53 8.59 -3.54
C TRP A 126 -2.83 8.67 -5.03
N GLU A 127 -1.83 9.07 -5.81
CA GLU A 127 -1.79 8.77 -7.23
C GLU A 127 -1.02 7.48 -7.42
N ILE A 128 -1.60 6.56 -8.15
CA ILE A 128 -1.01 5.27 -8.48
C ILE A 128 -0.67 5.26 -9.95
N CYS A 129 0.58 4.92 -10.25
CA CYS A 129 1.06 4.75 -11.61
C CYS A 129 1.44 3.29 -11.82
N ILE A 130 0.95 2.67 -12.89
CA ILE A 130 1.25 1.28 -13.25
C ILE A 130 1.78 1.26 -14.68
N LEU A 131 2.97 0.68 -14.88
CA LEU A 131 3.52 0.48 -16.21
C LEU A 131 2.72 -0.59 -16.96
N LEU A 132 2.32 -0.29 -18.21
CA LEU A 132 1.50 -1.18 -19.05
C LEU A 132 2.40 -2.11 -19.88
N ASP A 133 3.21 -2.93 -19.21
CA ASP A 133 4.18 -3.83 -19.86
C ASP A 133 3.84 -5.32 -19.74
N CYS A 134 2.68 -5.63 -19.15
CA CYS A 134 2.22 -7.01 -19.01
C CYS A 134 0.69 -7.11 -19.09
N GLU A 135 0.20 -8.32 -19.30
CA GLU A 135 -1.24 -8.61 -19.47
C GLU A 135 -2.09 -8.16 -18.26
N GLU A 136 -1.57 -8.39 -17.03
CA GLU A 136 -2.27 -8.02 -15.81
C GLU A 136 -2.43 -6.49 -15.66
N ALA A 137 -1.43 -5.72 -16.08
CA ALA A 137 -1.51 -4.26 -16.09
C ALA A 137 -2.57 -3.76 -17.08
N ILE A 138 -2.71 -4.41 -18.23
CA ILE A 138 -3.72 -4.09 -19.23
C ILE A 138 -5.13 -4.40 -18.69
N LYS A 139 -5.34 -5.55 -18.04
CA LYS A 139 -6.62 -5.91 -17.39
C LYS A 139 -7.00 -4.89 -16.32
N ILE A 140 -6.04 -4.44 -15.50
CA ILE A 140 -6.27 -3.40 -14.49
C ILE A 140 -6.70 -2.10 -15.15
N LYS A 141 -6.01 -1.68 -16.23
CA LYS A 141 -6.37 -0.50 -16.99
C LYS A 141 -7.82 -0.56 -17.48
N GLU A 142 -8.20 -1.65 -18.12
CA GLU A 142 -9.54 -1.85 -18.65
C GLU A 142 -10.60 -1.83 -17.55
N ALA A 143 -10.34 -2.48 -16.41
CA ALA A 143 -11.24 -2.51 -15.27
C ALA A 143 -11.45 -1.10 -14.68
N ILE A 144 -10.37 -0.35 -14.43
CA ILE A 144 -10.42 0.99 -13.85
C ILE A 144 -11.04 1.99 -14.84
N GLN A 145 -10.67 1.95 -16.12
CA GLN A 145 -11.21 2.84 -17.15
C GLN A 145 -12.72 2.66 -17.34
N ASN A 146 -13.22 1.44 -17.19
CA ASN A 146 -14.64 1.13 -17.34
C ASN A 146 -15.41 1.13 -16.01
N TYR A 147 -14.77 1.52 -14.90
CA TYR A 147 -15.35 1.49 -13.55
C TYR A 147 -15.96 0.13 -13.19
N LYS A 148 -15.28 -0.96 -13.55
CA LYS A 148 -15.69 -2.33 -13.28
C LYS A 148 -14.81 -2.96 -12.21
N CYS A 149 -15.43 -3.64 -11.27
CA CYS A 149 -14.72 -4.45 -10.29
C CYS A 149 -15.54 -5.70 -9.97
N GLU A 150 -14.87 -6.80 -9.71
CA GLU A 150 -15.53 -8.03 -9.24
C GLU A 150 -15.95 -7.89 -7.77
N PHE A 151 -15.05 -7.35 -6.95
CA PHE A 151 -15.32 -7.03 -5.55
C PHE A 151 -15.06 -5.55 -5.29
N TYR A 152 -15.94 -4.92 -4.50
CA TYR A 152 -15.75 -3.52 -4.10
C TYR A 152 -14.43 -3.37 -3.34
N PRO A 153 -13.51 -2.51 -3.80
CA PRO A 153 -12.24 -2.29 -3.15
C PRO A 153 -12.40 -1.52 -1.84
N TYR A 154 -11.54 -1.82 -0.86
CA TYR A 154 -11.49 -1.12 0.42
C TYR A 154 -10.05 -0.90 0.89
N LEU A 155 -9.85 0.08 1.78
CA LEU A 155 -8.54 0.54 2.24
C LEU A 155 -8.16 -0.14 3.57
N GLY A 156 -7.83 -1.43 3.48
CA GLY A 156 -7.37 -2.26 4.61
C GLY A 156 -8.46 -3.11 5.22
N THR A 157 -9.57 -2.53 5.66
CA THR A 157 -10.75 -3.25 6.14
C THR A 157 -12.02 -2.77 5.43
N ASN A 158 -13.06 -3.60 5.43
CA ASN A 158 -14.31 -3.38 4.69
C ASN A 158 -15.11 -2.14 5.11
N ASP A 159 -14.78 -1.54 6.27
CA ASP A 159 -15.39 -0.29 6.74
C ASP A 159 -14.83 0.96 6.04
N HIS A 160 -13.77 0.80 5.25
CA HIS A 160 -13.04 1.88 4.60
C HIS A 160 -13.11 1.74 3.07
N PHE A 161 -14.22 2.13 2.48
CA PHE A 161 -14.38 2.06 1.02
C PHE A 161 -13.32 2.88 0.30
N ALA A 162 -12.82 2.31 -0.81
CA ALA A 162 -11.88 2.97 -1.69
C ALA A 162 -12.60 3.69 -2.82
N ASP A 163 -12.26 4.96 -3.02
CA ASP A 163 -12.66 5.74 -4.18
C ASP A 163 -11.53 5.67 -5.23
N ILE A 164 -11.86 5.24 -6.43
CA ILE A 164 -10.92 5.14 -7.56
C ILE A 164 -11.37 6.06 -8.67
N GLU A 165 -10.48 6.98 -9.06
CA GLU A 165 -10.70 7.94 -10.14
C GLU A 165 -9.68 7.69 -11.25
N TYR A 166 -10.15 7.34 -12.45
CA TYR A 166 -9.30 7.18 -13.62
C TYR A 166 -8.77 8.53 -14.08
N LEU A 167 -7.45 8.68 -14.17
CA LEU A 167 -6.79 9.92 -14.61
C LEU A 167 -6.32 9.86 -16.06
N GLY A 168 -6.07 8.67 -16.58
CA GLY A 168 -5.65 8.51 -17.98
C GLY A 168 -4.52 7.53 -18.17
N VAL A 169 -4.05 7.47 -19.41
CA VAL A 169 -2.83 6.77 -19.83
C VAL A 169 -1.88 7.80 -20.41
N GLU A 170 -0.64 7.80 -19.93
CA GLU A 170 0.39 8.75 -20.38
C GLU A 170 1.63 8.00 -20.87
N GLU A 171 2.38 8.64 -21.77
CA GLU A 171 3.68 8.13 -22.18
C GLU A 171 4.74 8.43 -21.12
N ALA A 172 5.45 7.41 -20.70
CA ALA A 172 6.58 7.52 -19.79
C ALA A 172 7.91 7.51 -20.55
N GLN A 173 8.80 8.41 -20.16
CA GLN A 173 10.15 8.46 -20.65
C GLN A 173 11.13 7.97 -19.60
N THR A 174 12.12 7.19 -20.00
CA THR A 174 13.23 6.83 -19.11
C THR A 174 14.14 8.03 -18.97
N VAL A 175 14.35 8.50 -17.75
CA VAL A 175 15.26 9.60 -17.45
C VAL A 175 16.58 9.03 -16.95
N ILE A 176 17.65 9.33 -17.69
CA ILE A 176 19.03 9.02 -17.28
C ILE A 176 19.67 10.36 -16.89
N GLN A 177 19.55 10.74 -15.64
CA GLN A 177 20.14 11.95 -15.06
C GLN A 177 20.67 11.62 -13.66
N ASP A 178 21.78 12.24 -13.27
CA ASP A 178 22.41 12.04 -11.97
C ASP A 178 21.67 12.75 -10.83
N ASP A 179 20.83 13.74 -11.16
CA ASP A 179 20.10 14.55 -10.18
C ASP A 179 18.61 14.64 -10.56
N TYR A 180 17.76 13.93 -9.83
CA TYR A 180 16.30 13.98 -10.04
C TYR A 180 15.53 13.83 -8.75
N ARG A 181 14.40 14.49 -8.68
CA ARG A 181 13.45 14.40 -7.58
C ARG A 181 12.57 13.18 -7.74
N ILE A 182 12.38 12.44 -6.64
CA ILE A 182 11.50 11.29 -6.57
C ILE A 182 10.27 11.67 -5.75
N ASP A 183 9.09 11.57 -6.34
CA ASP A 183 7.82 11.89 -5.69
C ASP A 183 7.05 10.66 -5.21
N SER A 184 7.48 9.44 -5.57
CA SER A 184 6.87 8.19 -5.15
C SER A 184 7.57 7.57 -3.94
N PHE A 185 6.88 6.67 -3.24
CA PHE A 185 7.55 5.79 -2.27
C PHE A 185 8.57 4.92 -2.96
N MET A 186 9.69 4.73 -2.29
CA MET A 186 10.80 3.91 -2.75
C MET A 186 11.21 2.92 -1.67
N ALA A 187 11.69 1.75 -2.10
CA ALA A 187 12.28 0.79 -1.18
C ALA A 187 13.59 1.33 -0.59
N LYS A 188 13.77 1.13 0.71
CA LYS A 188 14.97 1.55 1.43
C LYS A 188 16.24 0.96 0.82
N ASP A 189 16.19 -0.31 0.40
CA ASP A 189 17.34 -1.03 -0.15
C ASP A 189 17.82 -0.47 -1.52
N ASN A 190 16.97 0.36 -2.16
CA ASN A 190 17.30 1.03 -3.41
C ASN A 190 17.85 2.45 -3.21
N ILE A 191 18.08 2.85 -1.95
CA ILE A 191 18.55 4.20 -1.59
C ILE A 191 19.86 4.09 -0.86
N GLU A 192 20.88 4.78 -1.36
CA GLU A 192 22.11 5.03 -0.63
C GLU A 192 22.07 6.42 0.00
N PHE A 193 22.14 6.47 1.33
CA PHE A 193 22.17 7.72 2.07
C PHE A 193 23.59 8.27 2.15
N ILE A 194 23.80 9.44 1.58
CA ILE A 194 25.05 10.17 1.79
C ILE A 194 25.00 10.85 3.15
N GLU A 195 25.72 10.33 4.14
CA GLU A 195 25.86 10.96 5.45
C GLU A 195 26.64 12.28 5.31
N LYS A 196 25.94 13.39 5.37
CA LYS A 196 26.55 14.72 5.56
C LYS A 196 26.41 15.12 7.01
N ASN A 197 27.51 15.63 7.60
CA ASN A 197 27.51 16.17 8.97
C ASN A 197 26.37 17.19 9.14
N SER A 198 25.55 17.02 10.16
CA SER A 198 24.35 17.81 10.44
C SER A 198 24.54 19.34 10.46
N ARG A 199 25.76 19.82 10.71
CA ARG A 199 26.15 21.26 10.65
C ARG A 199 26.33 21.76 9.21
N GLN A 200 26.75 20.92 8.28
CA GLN A 200 26.92 21.28 6.87
C GLN A 200 25.58 21.23 6.12
N LEU A 201 24.68 20.35 6.51
CA LEU A 201 23.32 20.29 5.93
C LEU A 201 22.53 21.59 6.11
N ARG A 202 22.60 22.22 7.29
CA ARG A 202 21.90 23.49 7.56
C ARG A 202 22.42 24.68 6.75
N LYS A 203 23.61 24.60 6.18
CA LYS A 203 24.25 25.68 5.41
C LYS A 203 24.05 25.53 3.89
N ILE A 204 23.71 24.35 3.41
CA ILE A 204 23.77 23.99 1.98
C ILE A 204 22.36 23.82 1.38
N LEU A 205 21.35 23.47 2.20
CA LEU A 205 20.02 23.20 1.71
C LEU A 205 19.13 24.44 1.82
N SER A 206 18.51 24.83 0.72
CA SER A 206 17.37 25.76 0.71
C SER A 206 16.19 25.17 1.48
N GLU A 207 15.21 26.01 1.89
CA GLU A 207 14.01 25.52 2.59
C GLU A 207 13.27 24.45 1.77
N ASP A 208 13.25 24.57 0.45
CA ASP A 208 12.65 23.60 -0.47
C ASP A 208 13.42 22.26 -0.49
N GLU A 209 14.73 22.29 -0.41
CA GLU A 209 15.58 21.11 -0.32
C GLU A 209 15.44 20.41 1.04
N ILE A 210 15.23 21.17 2.11
CA ILE A 210 14.95 20.63 3.45
C ILE A 210 13.58 19.93 3.45
N GLU A 211 12.58 20.48 2.78
CA GLU A 211 11.26 19.83 2.64
C GLU A 211 11.33 18.54 1.83
N SER A 212 12.06 18.51 0.73
CA SER A 212 12.27 17.29 -0.05
C SER A 212 13.04 16.23 0.73
N TYR A 213 14.06 16.65 1.51
CA TYR A 213 14.84 15.76 2.37
C TYR A 213 14.01 15.21 3.55
N SER A 214 13.05 15.98 4.08
CA SER A 214 12.16 15.51 5.15
C SER A 214 11.21 14.42 4.69
N ARG A 215 10.90 14.33 3.41
CA ARG A 215 10.09 13.25 2.82
C ARG A 215 10.80 11.89 2.88
N PHE A 216 12.13 11.85 2.82
CA PHE A 216 12.92 10.63 2.97
C PHE A 216 13.07 10.17 4.43
N LYS A 217 12.78 11.03 5.43
CA LYS A 217 12.79 10.64 6.85
C LYS A 217 11.58 9.79 7.25
N TYR A 218 10.59 9.66 6.38
CA TYR A 218 9.45 8.82 6.65
C TYR A 218 9.82 7.35 6.37
N GLU A 219 10.51 6.75 7.30
CA GLU A 219 10.70 5.32 7.39
C GLU A 219 9.50 4.71 8.11
N GLU A 220 8.58 4.16 7.37
CA GLU A 220 7.64 3.22 7.93
C GLU A 220 8.12 1.82 7.56
N ALA A 221 8.52 1.05 8.57
CA ALA A 221 8.81 -0.35 8.34
C ALA A 221 7.60 -0.99 7.67
N LEU A 222 7.80 -1.54 6.46
CA LEU A 222 6.78 -2.36 5.80
C LEU A 222 6.35 -3.47 6.76
N PRO A 223 5.10 -3.91 6.72
CA PRO A 223 4.66 -5.05 7.52
C PRO A 223 5.63 -6.18 7.33
N LYS A 224 6.33 -6.55 8.39
CA LYS A 224 6.92 -7.87 8.49
C LYS A 224 5.73 -8.80 8.61
N SER A 225 5.30 -9.37 7.52
CA SER A 225 4.03 -10.05 7.37
C SER A 225 3.74 -11.13 8.35
N ILE A 226 2.50 -11.50 8.30
CA ILE A 226 1.94 -12.76 8.76
C ILE A 226 2.77 -13.97 8.29
N ASP A 227 3.42 -13.87 7.11
CA ASP A 227 4.48 -14.76 6.63
C ASP A 227 5.68 -13.91 6.24
N ALA A 228 6.79 -14.03 6.96
CA ALA A 228 8.03 -13.30 6.69
C ALA A 228 8.50 -13.41 5.22
N GLU A 229 8.11 -14.47 4.52
CA GLU A 229 8.39 -14.67 3.10
C GLU A 229 7.54 -13.81 2.17
N VAL A 230 6.28 -13.53 2.52
CA VAL A 230 5.39 -12.66 1.71
C VAL A 230 5.77 -11.20 1.81
N ASN A 231 6.44 -10.80 2.88
CA ASN A 231 6.85 -9.42 3.12
C ASN A 231 8.36 -9.18 3.03
N ASN A 232 9.18 -10.20 2.88
CA ASN A 232 10.55 -10.06 2.43
C ASN A 232 10.56 -9.71 0.93
N TYR A 233 9.88 -8.61 0.63
CA TYR A 233 10.03 -7.99 -0.65
C TYR A 233 11.46 -7.51 -0.81
N LYS A 234 12.23 -8.18 -1.61
CA LYS A 234 13.15 -7.49 -2.46
C LYS A 234 12.31 -6.69 -3.44
N LEU A 235 12.11 -5.44 -3.15
CA LEU A 235 11.59 -4.45 -4.09
C LEU A 235 12.65 -4.24 -5.16
N GLU A 236 12.91 -5.28 -5.96
CA GLU A 236 13.76 -5.21 -7.11
C GLU A 236 13.03 -4.38 -8.16
N ARG A 237 13.56 -3.20 -8.39
CA ARG A 237 13.27 -2.28 -9.48
C ARG A 237 11.94 -1.54 -9.42
N PHE A 238 11.91 -0.44 -8.70
CA PHE A 238 11.08 0.67 -9.10
C PHE A 238 11.77 1.39 -10.26
N CYS A 239 11.21 1.31 -11.46
CA CYS A 239 11.51 2.28 -12.48
C CYS A 239 10.88 3.60 -12.05
N ILE A 240 11.72 4.57 -11.70
CA ILE A 240 11.29 5.91 -11.38
C ILE A 240 11.10 6.60 -12.70
N TYR A 241 9.85 6.90 -13.02
CA TYR A 241 9.52 7.73 -14.16
C TYR A 241 9.29 9.14 -13.66
N LYS A 242 10.11 10.08 -14.12
CA LYS A 242 9.88 11.50 -13.91
C LYS A 242 8.93 11.97 -14.98
N TRP A 243 7.78 12.49 -14.56
CA TRP A 243 6.86 13.17 -15.43
C TRP A 243 7.41 14.59 -15.69
N PHE A 244 7.57 14.94 -16.94
CA PHE A 244 7.68 16.32 -17.35
C PHE A 244 6.27 16.81 -17.68
N CYS A 245 5.81 17.86 -16.98
CA CYS A 245 4.73 18.70 -17.43
C CYS A 245 5.23 19.61 -18.56
#